data_9de7adde8d9783bdc1cce8d9a3eae092
#
_entry.id   9de7adde8d9783bdc1cce8d9a3eae092
#
_cell.length_a   1.000
_cell.length_b   1.000
_cell.length_c   1.000
_cell.angle_alpha   90.00
_cell.angle_beta   90.00
_cell.angle_gamma   90.00
#
_symmetry.space_group_name_H-M   'P 1'
#
loop_
_entity.id
_entity.type
_entity.pdbx_description
1 polymer ?
#
loop_
_entity_poly.entity_id
_entity_poly.type
_entity_poly.pdbx_seq_one_letter_code
_entity_poly.pdbx_strand_id
1 'polypeptide(L)'
;MSNLKDQEKNKQIDEINSVNSQEELPVQQQQQEKEKPKSKFHWRFTDPNSPKEIYNWTLYLSVFVFGILGSARGYDEGNISGSVAQVSFKRQFGLSDPNKDADEIANLKSNITSMVQLGSVGGSLLGMYTVDKFGRVRTLQGICILWIIGAIIQITSSAVGQLYAGRLIEGLAIGQTVIVANYLSEIAPAGIRGTLHCIFAGAVYLGIMLAYFANYGTSKHMSGDSRIQWVVPTSMKIVLAGLIFILSLFFCIESPRWLVKVNKQEAAINNLSKLRHLPTDHPYVLGEICDINESIMAEKEAVHNSGGIISKFKELLLIKSVRYRFFLISAAAQVLGQWSGANAITIYAPELFAFAGIRGEEIMKMTAVLGVVKFCSAYFSAFFLIDFLGRRKALYIGIMIQLVSILYFAIFLTVVPQAAHEDAILTTSQNHASKAAMAALYISGMGWTMGFNSVQYLLGSEIFPLGIRSFAQGLTMVLHFANQYGNSKAVPKMLIAMNNYGAFYFFVGVMLIAIFWAWFFLPEVSGRSLESMDDIFNLPWYLIGRRGAELYK
;
A
#
# COMPACT_ATOMS: atom_id res chain seq x y z
N MET A 1 19.55 -39.32 33.98
CA MET A 1 19.47 -37.85 34.17
C MET A 1 18.46 -37.15 33.24
N SER A 2 17.97 -37.76 32.16
CA SER A 2 16.94 -37.20 31.27
C SER A 2 15.54 -37.28 31.87
N ASN A 3 15.19 -38.37 32.55
CA ASN A 3 13.82 -38.60 33.12
C ASN A 3 13.47 -37.69 34.32
N LEU A 4 14.42 -37.10 35.00
CA LEU A 4 14.16 -36.17 36.12
C LEU A 4 13.78 -34.77 35.64
N LYS A 5 14.38 -34.31 34.51
CA LYS A 5 14.04 -33.00 33.90
C LYS A 5 12.64 -32.98 33.27
N ASP A 6 12.19 -34.11 32.73
CA ASP A 6 10.84 -34.24 32.17
C ASP A 6 9.75 -34.32 33.24
N GLN A 7 10.05 -34.89 34.41
CA GLN A 7 9.13 -34.90 35.56
C GLN A 7 9.01 -33.53 36.23
N GLU A 8 10.06 -32.75 36.33
CA GLU A 8 10.00 -31.36 36.83
C GLU A 8 9.23 -30.44 35.88
N LYS A 9 9.38 -30.65 34.59
CA LYS A 9 8.67 -29.85 33.57
C LYS A 9 7.15 -30.13 33.56
N ASN A 10 6.77 -31.38 33.75
CA ASN A 10 5.36 -31.76 33.87
C ASN A 10 4.72 -31.27 35.19
N LYS A 11 5.49 -31.23 36.28
CA LYS A 11 5.01 -30.67 37.55
C LYS A 11 4.75 -29.15 37.47
N GLN A 12 5.61 -28.41 36.78
CA GLN A 12 5.42 -26.97 36.54
C GLN A 12 4.19 -26.69 35.64
N ILE A 13 3.91 -27.55 34.65
CA ILE A 13 2.71 -27.43 33.82
C ILE A 13 1.45 -27.74 34.60
N ASP A 14 1.48 -28.70 35.47
CA ASP A 14 0.34 -29.06 36.34
C ASP A 14 0.08 -28.02 37.43
N GLU A 15 1.10 -27.37 37.98
CA GLU A 15 0.95 -26.21 38.88
C GLU A 15 0.37 -24.98 38.19
N ILE A 16 0.74 -24.70 36.94
CA ILE A 16 0.15 -23.62 36.16
C ILE A 16 -1.34 -23.91 35.84
N ASN A 17 -1.67 -25.16 35.55
CA ASN A 17 -3.05 -25.55 35.29
C ASN A 17 -3.92 -25.57 36.56
N SER A 18 -3.35 -25.83 37.71
CA SER A 18 -4.09 -25.81 39.00
C SER A 18 -4.36 -24.40 39.53
N VAL A 19 -3.52 -23.39 39.17
CA VAL A 19 -3.76 -21.97 39.49
C VAL A 19 -4.88 -21.38 38.62
N ASN A 20 -5.02 -21.85 37.38
CA ASN A 20 -6.11 -21.42 36.49
C ASN A 20 -7.50 -22.03 36.83
N SER A 21 -7.56 -23.04 37.67
CA SER A 21 -8.85 -23.69 38.03
C SER A 21 -9.53 -23.11 39.27
N GLN A 22 -8.98 -22.08 39.92
CA GLN A 22 -9.55 -21.53 41.16
C GLN A 22 -10.18 -20.13 41.08
N GLU A 23 -10.19 -19.47 39.89
CA GLU A 23 -10.93 -18.22 39.70
C GLU A 23 -11.87 -18.26 38.49
N GLU A 24 -12.85 -19.15 38.50
CA GLU A 24 -14.04 -18.96 37.67
C GLU A 24 -14.94 -17.88 38.31
N LEU A 25 -14.83 -16.65 37.81
CA LEU A 25 -15.79 -15.59 38.10
C LEU A 25 -17.21 -16.02 37.64
N PRO A 26 -18.25 -15.70 38.40
CA PRO A 26 -19.62 -16.12 38.09
C PRO A 26 -20.06 -15.64 36.71
N VAL A 27 -20.69 -16.48 35.93
CA VAL A 27 -21.18 -16.26 34.55
C VAL A 27 -21.99 -14.95 34.36
N GLN A 28 -22.55 -14.40 35.41
CA GLN A 28 -23.26 -13.12 35.39
C GLN A 28 -22.35 -11.91 35.28
N GLN A 29 -21.07 -11.96 35.66
CA GLN A 29 -20.13 -10.86 35.46
C GLN A 29 -19.52 -10.86 34.05
N GLN A 30 -19.43 -11.99 33.39
CA GLN A 30 -19.00 -12.10 32.00
C GLN A 30 -20.06 -11.58 31.01
N GLN A 31 -21.33 -11.55 31.34
CA GLN A 31 -22.40 -11.00 30.52
C GLN A 31 -22.53 -9.47 30.64
N GLN A 32 -22.11 -8.87 31.75
CA GLN A 32 -22.14 -7.41 31.92
C GLN A 32 -20.98 -6.66 31.24
N GLU A 33 -19.89 -7.35 30.86
CA GLU A 33 -18.81 -6.75 30.08
C GLU A 33 -19.11 -6.65 28.57
N LYS A 34 -20.19 -7.25 28.07
CA LYS A 34 -20.53 -7.24 26.63
C LYS A 34 -21.35 -6.05 26.14
N GLU A 35 -21.82 -5.18 27.03
CA GLU A 35 -22.50 -3.94 26.66
C GLU A 35 -21.72 -2.71 27.07
N LYS A 36 -20.57 -2.46 26.42
CA LYS A 36 -19.96 -1.12 26.50
C LYS A 36 -20.63 -0.20 25.48
N PRO A 37 -21.13 0.98 25.92
CA PRO A 37 -21.78 1.94 25.02
C PRO A 37 -20.79 2.40 23.94
N LYS A 38 -21.31 2.61 22.72
CA LYS A 38 -20.57 3.18 21.58
C LYS A 38 -19.77 4.39 22.02
N SER A 39 -18.47 4.26 22.18
CA SER A 39 -17.62 5.34 22.67
C SER A 39 -17.55 6.45 21.62
N LYS A 40 -17.81 7.68 22.07
CA LYS A 40 -17.48 8.88 21.33
C LYS A 40 -16.02 8.82 20.90
N PHE A 41 -15.74 9.24 19.66
CA PHE A 41 -14.42 9.30 19.07
C PHE A 41 -13.41 9.94 20.02
N HIS A 42 -12.44 9.16 20.49
CA HIS A 42 -11.25 9.65 21.15
C HIS A 42 -10.05 9.32 20.27
N TRP A 43 -9.22 10.30 20.00
CA TRP A 43 -7.90 10.10 19.41
C TRP A 43 -7.09 9.19 20.32
N ARG A 44 -7.12 7.87 20.04
CA ARG A 44 -6.40 6.88 20.84
C ARG A 44 -5.05 6.60 20.21
N PHE A 45 -4.06 7.43 20.54
CA PHE A 45 -2.66 7.03 20.39
C PHE A 45 -2.19 6.10 21.51
N THR A 46 -3.03 5.88 22.53
CA THR A 46 -2.75 5.02 23.68
C THR A 46 -4.03 4.29 24.07
N ASP A 47 -3.91 3.02 24.48
CA ASP A 47 -5.00 2.25 25.07
C ASP A 47 -5.02 2.54 26.59
N PRO A 48 -6.16 2.98 27.17
CA PRO A 48 -6.27 3.24 28.60
C PRO A 48 -6.01 2.02 29.50
N ASN A 49 -6.20 0.81 28.94
CA ASN A 49 -6.05 -0.44 29.69
C ASN A 49 -4.64 -1.04 29.61
N SER A 50 -3.72 -0.39 28.89
CA SER A 50 -2.34 -0.87 28.73
C SER A 50 -1.35 0.02 29.51
N PRO A 51 -0.24 -0.58 30.00
CA PRO A 51 0.83 0.18 30.65
C PRO A 51 1.34 1.32 29.76
N LYS A 52 1.63 2.49 30.32
CA LYS A 52 2.11 3.64 29.54
C LYS A 52 3.50 3.42 28.97
N GLU A 53 4.29 2.58 29.59
CA GLU A 53 5.67 2.23 29.23
C GLU A 53 5.77 1.56 27.87
N ILE A 54 4.71 0.89 27.40
CA ILE A 54 4.70 0.24 26.08
C ILE A 54 4.74 1.22 24.92
N TYR A 55 4.39 2.48 25.15
CA TYR A 55 4.43 3.58 24.16
C TYR A 55 5.75 4.33 24.26
N ASN A 56 6.82 3.70 23.87
CA ASN A 56 8.19 4.16 24.03
C ASN A 56 8.88 4.53 22.70
N TRP A 57 10.04 5.14 22.82
CA TRP A 57 10.83 5.58 21.66
C TRP A 57 11.25 4.44 20.74
N THR A 58 11.50 3.22 21.25
CA THR A 58 11.89 2.06 20.46
C THR A 58 10.77 1.66 19.48
N LEU A 59 9.51 1.68 19.94
CA LEU A 59 8.35 1.46 19.10
C LEU A 59 8.22 2.55 18.03
N TYR A 60 8.25 3.83 18.44
CA TYR A 60 8.06 4.93 17.51
C TYR A 60 9.19 5.09 16.50
N LEU A 61 10.44 4.81 16.88
CA LEU A 61 11.57 4.81 15.96
C LEU A 61 11.47 3.69 14.93
N SER A 62 11.05 2.49 15.34
CA SER A 62 10.77 1.40 14.40
C SER A 62 9.65 1.79 13.41
N VAL A 63 8.57 2.42 13.90
CA VAL A 63 7.48 2.94 13.05
C VAL A 63 7.99 4.01 12.09
N PHE A 64 8.86 4.90 12.55
CA PHE A 64 9.47 5.95 11.73
C PHE A 64 10.31 5.37 10.59
N VAL A 65 11.15 4.35 10.84
CA VAL A 65 11.94 3.68 9.80
C VAL A 65 11.05 3.08 8.72
N PHE A 66 9.97 2.42 9.13
CA PHE A 66 9.00 1.87 8.15
C PHE A 66 8.15 2.97 7.50
N GLY A 67 7.93 4.09 8.14
CA GLY A 67 7.37 5.29 7.52
C GLY A 67 8.26 5.80 6.38
N ILE A 68 9.59 5.92 6.62
CA ILE A 68 10.54 6.30 5.57
C ILE A 68 10.54 5.27 4.43
N LEU A 69 10.39 3.97 4.71
CA LEU A 69 10.25 2.94 3.67
C LEU A 69 9.04 3.20 2.76
N GLY A 70 7.90 3.57 3.35
CA GLY A 70 6.73 4.01 2.59
C GLY A 70 7.04 5.22 1.71
N SER A 71 7.73 6.22 2.28
CA SER A 71 8.15 7.42 1.52
C SER A 71 9.14 7.08 0.40
N ALA A 72 10.08 6.18 0.60
CA ALA A 72 11.02 5.75 -0.43
C ALA A 72 10.28 5.09 -1.61
N ARG A 73 9.28 4.23 -1.34
CA ARG A 73 8.43 3.63 -2.36
C ARG A 73 7.67 4.70 -3.17
N GLY A 74 7.02 5.63 -2.47
CA GLY A 74 6.28 6.71 -3.12
C GLY A 74 7.20 7.65 -3.90
N TYR A 75 8.42 7.86 -3.40
CA TYR A 75 9.42 8.66 -4.09
C TYR A 75 9.77 8.11 -5.47
N ASP A 76 9.88 6.78 -5.63
CA ASP A 76 10.11 6.20 -6.96
C ASP A 76 8.96 6.46 -7.93
N GLU A 77 7.71 6.28 -7.48
CA GLU A 77 6.53 6.53 -8.30
C GLU A 77 6.44 8.01 -8.74
N GLY A 78 6.73 8.95 -7.85
CA GLY A 78 6.75 10.38 -8.16
C GLY A 78 7.97 10.79 -9.01
N ASN A 79 9.13 10.20 -8.75
CA ASN A 79 10.36 10.55 -9.46
C ASN A 79 10.30 10.20 -10.95
N ILE A 80 9.79 9.02 -11.31
CA ILE A 80 9.70 8.64 -12.72
C ILE A 80 8.76 9.56 -13.50
N SER A 81 7.66 9.99 -12.88
CA SER A 81 6.72 10.94 -13.47
C SER A 81 7.40 12.25 -13.88
N GLY A 82 8.18 12.82 -12.97
CA GLY A 82 8.93 14.05 -13.23
C GLY A 82 10.10 13.84 -14.19
N SER A 83 10.88 12.78 -14.00
CA SER A 83 12.08 12.50 -14.81
C SER A 83 11.76 12.32 -16.29
N VAL A 84 10.71 11.55 -16.61
CA VAL A 84 10.27 11.34 -18.02
C VAL A 84 9.79 12.65 -18.69
N ALA A 85 9.34 13.61 -17.91
CA ALA A 85 8.92 14.91 -18.43
C ALA A 85 10.10 15.88 -18.65
N GLN A 86 11.27 15.67 -18.01
CA GLN A 86 12.43 16.54 -18.13
C GLN A 86 13.09 16.48 -19.51
N VAL A 87 13.57 17.63 -20.00
CA VAL A 87 14.18 17.78 -21.33
C VAL A 87 15.44 16.92 -21.47
N SER A 88 16.31 16.93 -20.47
CA SER A 88 17.57 16.16 -20.46
C SER A 88 17.32 14.65 -20.55
N PHE A 89 16.31 14.14 -19.84
CA PHE A 89 15.91 12.73 -19.87
C PHE A 89 15.34 12.33 -21.23
N LYS A 90 14.43 13.15 -21.79
CA LYS A 90 13.83 12.91 -23.11
C LYS A 90 14.88 12.83 -24.20
N ARG A 91 15.85 13.76 -24.18
CA ARG A 91 16.96 13.80 -25.14
C ARG A 91 17.87 12.57 -25.01
N GLN A 92 18.27 12.22 -23.79
CA GLN A 92 19.21 11.12 -23.56
C GLN A 92 18.64 9.75 -23.96
N PHE A 93 17.35 9.51 -23.72
CA PHE A 93 16.72 8.22 -23.98
C PHE A 93 15.87 8.20 -25.25
N GLY A 94 15.94 9.25 -26.09
CA GLY A 94 15.30 9.30 -27.40
C GLY A 94 13.78 9.43 -27.36
N LEU A 95 13.22 10.04 -26.30
CA LEU A 95 11.78 10.37 -26.20
C LEU A 95 11.41 11.66 -26.95
N SER A 96 12.39 12.43 -27.41
CA SER A 96 12.23 13.64 -28.23
C SER A 96 12.89 13.48 -29.60
N ASP A 97 13.10 12.25 -30.08
CA ASP A 97 13.70 11.98 -31.36
C ASP A 97 12.68 12.28 -32.49
N PRO A 98 12.96 13.25 -33.39
CA PRO A 98 12.02 13.62 -34.44
C PRO A 98 11.85 12.54 -35.52
N ASN A 99 12.74 11.54 -35.56
CA ASN A 99 12.67 10.44 -36.53
C ASN A 99 11.79 9.29 -36.05
N LYS A 100 11.28 9.33 -34.80
CA LYS A 100 10.42 8.28 -34.24
C LYS A 100 8.95 8.64 -34.34
N ASP A 101 8.15 7.67 -34.70
CA ASP A 101 6.70 7.80 -34.67
C ASP A 101 6.15 7.94 -33.26
N ALA A 102 4.96 8.56 -33.14
CA ALA A 102 4.28 8.74 -31.85
C ALA A 102 4.07 7.40 -31.10
N ASP A 103 3.78 6.33 -31.82
CA ASP A 103 3.62 4.99 -31.25
C ASP A 103 4.94 4.42 -30.72
N GLU A 104 6.06 4.66 -31.38
CA GLU A 104 7.39 4.25 -30.90
C GLU A 104 7.77 5.00 -29.63
N ILE A 105 7.52 6.31 -29.58
CA ILE A 105 7.75 7.13 -28.38
C ILE A 105 6.86 6.65 -27.22
N ALA A 106 5.58 6.37 -27.48
CA ALA A 106 4.66 5.84 -26.47
C ALA A 106 5.09 4.47 -25.95
N ASN A 107 5.57 3.59 -26.85
CA ASN A 107 6.13 2.28 -26.47
C ASN A 107 7.37 2.44 -25.59
N LEU A 108 8.30 3.29 -25.97
CA LEU A 108 9.52 3.55 -25.23
C LEU A 108 9.19 4.12 -23.83
N LYS A 109 8.32 5.11 -23.78
CA LYS A 109 7.84 5.73 -22.54
C LYS A 109 7.15 4.74 -21.63
N SER A 110 6.22 3.94 -22.18
CA SER A 110 5.49 2.92 -21.42
C SER A 110 6.42 1.83 -20.88
N ASN A 111 7.45 1.42 -21.63
CA ASN A 111 8.46 0.49 -21.16
C ASN A 111 9.26 1.07 -19.99
N ILE A 112 9.77 2.31 -20.14
CA ILE A 112 10.52 2.98 -19.08
C ILE A 112 9.70 3.05 -17.80
N THR A 113 8.44 3.46 -17.88
CA THR A 113 7.60 3.63 -16.70
C THR A 113 7.18 2.31 -16.06
N SER A 114 6.93 1.26 -16.85
CA SER A 114 6.34 0.00 -16.36
C SER A 114 7.35 -1.04 -15.86
N MET A 115 8.66 -0.91 -16.16
CA MET A 115 9.65 -1.92 -15.77
C MET A 115 9.77 -2.15 -14.26
N VAL A 116 9.57 -1.10 -13.45
CA VAL A 116 9.56 -1.23 -11.97
C VAL A 116 8.40 -2.09 -11.52
N GLN A 117 7.21 -1.89 -12.08
CA GLN A 117 6.04 -2.69 -11.71
C GLN A 117 6.21 -4.16 -12.11
N LEU A 118 6.84 -4.43 -13.27
CA LEU A 118 7.18 -5.80 -13.67
C LEU A 118 8.15 -6.45 -12.68
N GLY A 119 9.20 -5.72 -12.27
CA GLY A 119 10.10 -6.16 -11.21
C GLY A 119 9.36 -6.39 -9.89
N SER A 120 8.39 -5.55 -9.56
CA SER A 120 7.61 -5.64 -8.32
C SER A 120 6.70 -6.87 -8.26
N VAL A 121 6.22 -7.38 -9.40
CA VAL A 121 5.55 -8.70 -9.47
C VAL A 121 6.48 -9.80 -8.96
N GLY A 122 7.70 -9.87 -9.50
CA GLY A 122 8.73 -10.82 -9.05
C GLY A 122 9.14 -10.57 -7.59
N GLY A 123 9.27 -9.30 -7.19
CA GLY A 123 9.57 -8.88 -5.83
C GLY A 123 8.51 -9.32 -4.82
N SER A 124 7.22 -9.26 -5.16
CA SER A 124 6.16 -9.73 -4.28
C SER A 124 6.21 -11.24 -4.05
N LEU A 125 6.51 -12.02 -5.09
CA LEU A 125 6.73 -13.47 -4.94
C LEU A 125 7.96 -13.78 -4.07
N LEU A 126 9.06 -13.07 -4.31
CA LEU A 126 10.28 -13.18 -3.48
C LEU A 126 10.00 -12.79 -2.04
N GLY A 127 9.25 -11.72 -1.80
CA GLY A 127 8.92 -11.22 -0.47
C GLY A 127 8.16 -12.22 0.39
N MET A 128 7.25 -13.00 -0.20
CA MET A 128 6.55 -14.08 0.52
C MET A 128 7.52 -15.13 1.08
N TYR A 129 8.61 -15.40 0.38
CA TYR A 129 9.62 -16.36 0.81
C TYR A 129 10.66 -15.73 1.76
N THR A 130 11.21 -14.57 1.40
CA THR A 130 12.32 -13.93 2.13
C THR A 130 11.91 -13.47 3.52
N VAL A 131 10.70 -12.91 3.67
CA VAL A 131 10.17 -12.42 4.96
C VAL A 131 9.98 -13.57 5.96
N ASP A 132 9.53 -14.73 5.50
CA ASP A 132 9.33 -15.90 6.37
C ASP A 132 10.68 -16.59 6.70
N LYS A 133 11.63 -16.60 5.77
CA LYS A 133 12.92 -17.27 5.96
C LYS A 133 13.95 -16.45 6.76
N PHE A 134 14.08 -15.17 6.45
CA PHE A 134 15.14 -14.32 7.01
C PHE A 134 14.65 -13.39 8.13
N GLY A 135 13.33 -13.20 8.25
CA GLY A 135 12.71 -12.24 9.16
C GLY A 135 12.46 -10.89 8.48
N ARG A 136 11.86 -9.98 9.25
CA ARG A 136 11.35 -8.71 8.71
C ARG A 136 12.47 -7.68 8.56
N VAL A 137 13.29 -7.54 9.59
CA VAL A 137 14.37 -6.53 9.61
C VAL A 137 15.47 -6.88 8.62
N ARG A 138 15.90 -8.15 8.59
CA ARG A 138 16.94 -8.58 7.63
C ARG A 138 16.45 -8.50 6.19
N THR A 139 15.20 -8.82 5.93
CA THR A 139 14.61 -8.65 4.60
C THR A 139 14.57 -7.17 4.22
N LEU A 140 14.20 -6.27 5.14
CA LEU A 140 14.25 -4.81 4.92
C LEU A 140 15.66 -4.35 4.51
N GLN A 141 16.69 -4.83 5.19
CA GLN A 141 18.10 -4.52 4.86
C GLN A 141 18.48 -5.01 3.47
N GLY A 142 18.06 -6.23 3.11
CA GLY A 142 18.25 -6.79 1.76
C GLY A 142 17.52 -5.97 0.66
N ILE A 143 16.30 -5.51 0.93
CA ILE A 143 15.54 -4.61 0.07
C ILE A 143 16.32 -3.31 -0.19
N CYS A 144 16.87 -2.69 0.85
CA CYS A 144 17.64 -1.45 0.73
C CYS A 144 18.88 -1.63 -0.16
N ILE A 145 19.60 -2.75 -0.02
CA ILE A 145 20.75 -3.05 -0.87
C ILE A 145 20.34 -3.20 -2.33
N LEU A 146 19.29 -3.99 -2.62
CA LEU A 146 18.78 -4.15 -3.99
C LEU A 146 18.32 -2.80 -4.58
N TRP A 147 17.69 -1.96 -3.75
CA TRP A 147 17.25 -0.63 -4.17
C TRP A 147 18.41 0.27 -4.56
N ILE A 148 19.45 0.31 -3.74
CA ILE A 148 20.68 1.09 -4.01
C ILE A 148 21.34 0.60 -5.31
N ILE A 149 21.47 -0.72 -5.51
CA ILE A 149 22.04 -1.28 -6.73
C ILE A 149 21.21 -0.86 -7.96
N GLY A 150 19.89 -1.01 -7.90
CA GLY A 150 18.98 -0.60 -8.98
C GLY A 150 19.10 0.90 -9.31
N ALA A 151 19.14 1.75 -8.28
CA ALA A 151 19.28 3.19 -8.44
C ALA A 151 20.66 3.59 -9.03
N ILE A 152 21.77 2.94 -8.60
CA ILE A 152 23.11 3.18 -9.18
C ILE A 152 23.12 2.82 -10.67
N ILE A 153 22.54 1.68 -11.06
CA ILE A 153 22.46 1.27 -12.46
C ILE A 153 21.65 2.29 -13.28
N GLN A 154 20.57 2.86 -12.71
CA GLN A 154 19.78 3.90 -13.37
C GLN A 154 20.56 5.19 -13.56
N ILE A 155 21.18 5.75 -12.52
CA ILE A 155 21.90 7.03 -12.62
C ILE A 155 23.15 6.94 -13.50
N THR A 156 23.74 5.77 -13.63
CA THR A 156 24.91 5.53 -14.53
C THR A 156 24.48 5.18 -15.94
N SER A 157 23.18 4.99 -16.23
CA SER A 157 22.72 4.50 -17.52
C SER A 157 23.03 5.48 -18.64
N SER A 158 23.61 4.97 -19.71
CA SER A 158 23.82 5.66 -20.99
C SER A 158 22.87 5.14 -22.08
N ALA A 159 22.37 3.92 -21.91
CA ALA A 159 21.47 3.25 -22.84
C ALA A 159 20.14 2.88 -22.16
N VAL A 160 19.07 2.83 -22.97
CA VAL A 160 17.72 2.46 -22.50
C VAL A 160 17.69 1.07 -21.85
N GLY A 161 18.44 0.09 -22.38
CA GLY A 161 18.49 -1.27 -21.84
C GLY A 161 19.06 -1.30 -20.42
N GLN A 162 20.08 -0.50 -20.12
CA GLN A 162 20.65 -0.37 -18.78
C GLN A 162 19.64 0.28 -17.82
N LEU A 163 18.90 1.29 -18.27
CA LEU A 163 17.83 1.90 -17.50
C LEU A 163 16.73 0.88 -17.15
N TYR A 164 16.33 0.05 -18.11
CA TYR A 164 15.36 -1.03 -17.86
C TYR A 164 15.85 -2.03 -16.80
N ALA A 165 17.10 -2.47 -16.91
CA ALA A 165 17.69 -3.39 -15.94
C ALA A 165 17.71 -2.79 -14.53
N GLY A 166 18.13 -1.53 -14.38
CA GLY A 166 18.13 -0.83 -13.10
C GLY A 166 16.72 -0.71 -12.51
N ARG A 167 15.72 -0.36 -13.32
CA ARG A 167 14.33 -0.27 -12.89
C ARG A 167 13.73 -1.64 -12.51
N LEU A 168 14.08 -2.70 -13.23
CA LEU A 168 13.63 -4.06 -12.91
C LEU A 168 14.18 -4.52 -11.55
N ILE A 169 15.48 -4.29 -11.30
CA ILE A 169 16.14 -4.64 -10.02
C ILE A 169 15.54 -3.82 -8.87
N GLU A 170 15.31 -2.53 -9.08
CA GLU A 170 14.62 -1.68 -8.10
C GLU A 170 13.19 -2.19 -7.85
N GLY A 171 12.49 -2.63 -8.88
CA GLY A 171 11.16 -3.24 -8.76
C GLY A 171 11.15 -4.49 -7.87
N LEU A 172 12.18 -5.36 -7.97
CA LEU A 172 12.32 -6.50 -7.06
C LEU A 172 12.40 -6.08 -5.59
N ALA A 173 12.98 -4.92 -5.30
CA ALA A 173 13.00 -4.36 -3.96
C ALA A 173 11.61 -3.81 -3.56
N ILE A 174 10.99 -2.99 -4.44
CA ILE A 174 9.70 -2.34 -4.18
C ILE A 174 8.59 -3.36 -3.95
N GLY A 175 8.54 -4.46 -4.70
CA GLY A 175 7.52 -5.50 -4.55
C GLY A 175 7.49 -6.14 -3.17
N GLN A 176 8.60 -6.18 -2.46
CA GLN A 176 8.70 -6.73 -1.12
C GLN A 176 8.25 -5.76 -0.02
N THR A 177 8.21 -4.45 -0.28
CA THR A 177 7.99 -3.41 0.75
C THR A 177 6.68 -3.57 1.50
N VAL A 178 5.58 -3.91 0.80
CA VAL A 178 4.25 -4.07 1.44
C VAL A 178 4.22 -5.28 2.37
N ILE A 179 4.88 -6.39 1.97
CA ILE A 179 4.93 -7.61 2.77
C ILE A 179 5.75 -7.37 4.03
N VAL A 180 6.88 -6.67 3.90
CA VAL A 180 7.73 -6.29 5.02
C VAL A 180 7.02 -5.29 5.95
N ALA A 181 6.19 -4.39 5.42
CA ALA A 181 5.45 -3.42 6.21
C ALA A 181 4.42 -4.06 7.17
N ASN A 182 4.06 -5.34 6.99
CA ASN A 182 3.29 -6.10 7.98
C ASN A 182 3.99 -6.18 9.35
N TYR A 183 5.29 -5.97 9.41
CA TYR A 183 6.05 -5.80 10.64
C TYR A 183 5.39 -4.78 11.59
N LEU A 184 4.87 -3.67 11.06
CA LEU A 184 4.20 -2.66 11.88
C LEU A 184 3.00 -3.23 12.65
N SER A 185 2.24 -4.15 12.04
CA SER A 185 1.13 -4.80 12.72
C SER A 185 1.56 -5.86 13.74
N GLU A 186 2.77 -6.41 13.58
CA GLU A 186 3.35 -7.42 14.47
C GLU A 186 3.98 -6.82 15.73
N ILE A 187 4.53 -5.60 15.66
CA ILE A 187 5.13 -4.90 16.80
C ILE A 187 4.14 -3.98 17.52
N ALA A 188 3.04 -3.62 16.87
CA ALA A 188 2.06 -2.68 17.39
C ALA A 188 1.23 -3.29 18.53
N PRO A 189 1.07 -2.56 19.66
CA PRO A 189 0.01 -2.85 20.59
C PRO A 189 -1.37 -2.85 19.92
N ALA A 190 -2.29 -3.68 20.40
CA ALA A 190 -3.59 -3.89 19.75
C ALA A 190 -4.37 -2.58 19.51
N GLY A 191 -4.30 -1.64 20.46
CA GLY A 191 -5.05 -0.38 20.41
C GLY A 191 -4.62 0.61 19.31
N ILE A 192 -3.36 0.53 18.82
CA ILE A 192 -2.82 1.50 17.83
C ILE A 192 -2.43 0.85 16.49
N ARG A 193 -2.67 -0.45 16.33
CA ARG A 193 -2.26 -1.22 15.14
C ARG A 193 -2.76 -0.63 13.83
N GLY A 194 -4.03 -0.20 13.79
CA GLY A 194 -4.62 0.44 12.62
C GLY A 194 -3.95 1.77 12.28
N THR A 195 -3.70 2.61 13.28
CA THR A 195 -3.04 3.92 13.13
C THR A 195 -1.63 3.79 12.52
N LEU A 196 -0.85 2.80 12.98
CA LEU A 196 0.51 2.57 12.46
C LEU A 196 0.52 2.12 11.00
N HIS A 197 -0.48 1.34 10.60
CA HIS A 197 -0.65 0.95 9.18
C HIS A 197 -1.01 2.16 8.31
N CYS A 198 -1.83 3.07 8.82
CA CYS A 198 -2.18 4.31 8.14
C CYS A 198 -0.97 5.25 7.97
N ILE A 199 -0.04 5.27 8.93
CA ILE A 199 1.22 6.04 8.82
C ILE A 199 2.04 5.56 7.62
N PHE A 200 2.19 4.25 7.42
CA PHE A 200 2.91 3.71 6.25
C PHE A 200 2.21 4.10 4.93
N ALA A 201 0.89 3.92 4.84
CA ALA A 201 0.14 4.26 3.64
C ALA A 201 0.18 5.77 3.31
N GLY A 202 0.10 6.63 4.33
CA GLY A 202 0.24 8.08 4.17
C GLY A 202 1.65 8.51 3.76
N ALA A 203 2.67 7.82 4.28
CA ALA A 203 4.07 8.10 3.96
C ALA A 203 4.41 7.85 2.48
N VAL A 204 3.71 6.96 1.79
CA VAL A 204 3.84 6.79 0.32
C VAL A 204 3.55 8.12 -0.39
N TYR A 205 2.50 8.83 0.00
CA TYR A 205 2.17 10.13 -0.61
C TYR A 205 3.13 11.25 -0.21
N LEU A 206 3.72 11.18 0.99
CA LEU A 206 4.84 12.04 1.34
C LEU A 206 6.01 11.85 0.37
N GLY A 207 6.34 10.60 0.05
CA GLY A 207 7.37 10.29 -0.93
C GLY A 207 7.07 10.82 -2.33
N ILE A 208 5.86 10.63 -2.83
CA ILE A 208 5.41 11.17 -4.13
C ILE A 208 5.54 12.70 -4.15
N MET A 209 5.09 13.37 -3.09
CA MET A 209 5.20 14.81 -2.94
C MET A 209 6.67 15.27 -2.99
N LEU A 210 7.54 14.66 -2.21
CA LEU A 210 8.97 14.99 -2.17
C LEU A 210 9.63 14.79 -3.54
N ALA A 211 9.28 13.72 -4.25
CA ALA A 211 9.80 13.46 -5.60
C ALA A 211 9.34 14.51 -6.62
N TYR A 212 8.08 14.92 -6.56
CA TYR A 212 7.57 15.98 -7.42
C TYR A 212 8.25 17.31 -7.14
N PHE A 213 8.47 17.68 -5.86
CA PHE A 213 9.23 18.87 -5.52
C PHE A 213 10.70 18.78 -5.94
N ALA A 214 11.33 17.63 -5.80
CA ALA A 214 12.71 17.43 -6.27
C ALA A 214 12.83 17.65 -7.79
N ASN A 215 11.90 17.06 -8.56
CA ASN A 215 11.86 17.24 -10.00
C ASN A 215 11.52 18.68 -10.40
N TYR A 216 10.62 19.37 -9.69
CA TYR A 216 10.33 20.79 -9.89
C TYR A 216 11.57 21.65 -9.64
N GLY A 217 12.27 21.42 -8.51
CA GLY A 217 13.48 22.15 -8.16
C GLY A 217 14.59 21.98 -9.21
N THR A 218 14.84 20.75 -9.69
CA THR A 218 15.85 20.51 -10.73
C THR A 218 15.43 21.05 -12.10
N SER A 219 14.15 20.99 -12.46
CA SER A 219 13.62 21.57 -13.69
C SER A 219 13.81 23.10 -13.72
N LYS A 220 13.66 23.77 -12.57
CA LYS A 220 13.76 25.23 -12.46
C LYS A 220 15.21 25.75 -12.38
N HIS A 221 16.09 25.04 -11.68
CA HIS A 221 17.42 25.53 -11.35
C HIS A 221 18.56 24.88 -12.14
N MET A 222 18.29 23.83 -12.92
CA MET A 222 19.28 23.11 -13.70
C MET A 222 18.97 23.21 -15.20
N SER A 223 20.03 23.36 -16.02
CA SER A 223 19.87 23.41 -17.46
C SER A 223 19.31 22.09 -18.01
N GLY A 224 18.36 22.20 -18.94
CA GLY A 224 17.82 21.06 -19.69
C GLY A 224 18.84 20.34 -20.57
N ASP A 225 20.02 20.93 -20.81
CA ASP A 225 21.11 20.30 -21.55
C ASP A 225 21.97 19.40 -20.67
N SER A 226 21.90 19.60 -19.35
CA SER A 226 22.70 18.83 -18.39
C SER A 226 21.99 17.56 -17.96
N ARG A 227 22.69 16.43 -18.08
CA ARG A 227 22.26 15.14 -17.53
C ARG A 227 21.92 15.20 -16.02
N ILE A 228 22.56 16.13 -15.30
CA ILE A 228 22.40 16.30 -13.85
C ILE A 228 20.93 16.60 -13.49
N GLN A 229 20.17 17.23 -14.39
CA GLN A 229 18.78 17.61 -14.17
C GLN A 229 17.89 16.42 -13.72
N TRP A 230 18.01 15.23 -14.33
CA TRP A 230 17.24 14.04 -13.95
C TRP A 230 18.01 13.09 -13.01
N VAL A 231 19.35 13.15 -13.03
CA VAL A 231 20.20 12.30 -12.18
C VAL A 231 20.07 12.68 -10.71
N VAL A 232 20.02 13.98 -10.39
CA VAL A 232 19.92 14.46 -9.00
C VAL A 232 18.66 13.95 -8.31
N PRO A 233 17.43 14.15 -8.82
CA PRO A 233 16.24 13.60 -8.15
C PRO A 233 16.25 12.08 -8.11
N THR A 234 16.83 11.40 -9.10
CA THR A 234 16.95 9.94 -9.09
C THR A 234 17.95 9.43 -8.04
N SER A 235 19.06 10.17 -7.81
CA SER A 235 20.06 9.81 -6.80
C SER A 235 19.53 9.90 -5.35
N MET A 236 18.49 10.70 -5.08
CA MET A 236 17.85 10.79 -3.77
C MET A 236 17.26 9.45 -3.30
N LYS A 237 16.96 8.53 -4.22
CA LYS A 237 16.56 7.16 -3.88
C LYS A 237 17.65 6.42 -3.11
N ILE A 238 18.93 6.63 -3.47
CA ILE A 238 20.10 6.04 -2.78
C ILE A 238 20.19 6.59 -1.36
N VAL A 239 19.96 7.89 -1.18
CA VAL A 239 19.96 8.54 0.13
C VAL A 239 18.86 7.97 1.02
N LEU A 240 17.63 7.86 0.50
CA LEU A 240 16.51 7.30 1.24
C LEU A 240 16.74 5.84 1.62
N ALA A 241 17.15 4.99 0.68
CA ALA A 241 17.43 3.58 0.93
C ALA A 241 18.61 3.40 1.90
N GLY A 242 19.67 4.20 1.77
CA GLY A 242 20.81 4.21 2.69
C GLY A 242 20.41 4.64 4.11
N LEU A 243 19.56 5.67 4.23
CA LEU A 243 19.04 6.11 5.52
C LEU A 243 18.21 5.01 6.20
N ILE A 244 17.30 4.34 5.46
CA ILE A 244 16.52 3.21 5.98
C ILE A 244 17.46 2.08 6.44
N PHE A 245 18.45 1.74 5.62
CA PHE A 245 19.42 0.69 5.95
C PHE A 245 20.14 0.99 7.26
N ILE A 246 20.72 2.19 7.39
CA ILE A 246 21.45 2.62 8.59
C ILE A 246 20.51 2.65 9.81
N LEU A 247 19.35 3.30 9.71
CA LEU A 247 18.40 3.39 10.81
C LEU A 247 17.89 2.01 11.24
N SER A 248 17.71 1.08 10.28
CA SER A 248 17.26 -0.29 10.60
C SER A 248 18.27 -1.08 11.42
N LEU A 249 19.57 -0.81 11.27
CA LEU A 249 20.62 -1.46 12.06
C LEU A 249 20.59 -1.06 13.54
N PHE A 250 20.21 0.19 13.82
CA PHE A 250 20.24 0.74 15.18
C PHE A 250 18.89 0.68 15.90
N PHE A 251 17.78 0.84 15.19
CA PHE A 251 16.48 1.10 15.80
C PHE A 251 15.44 0.00 15.57
N CYS A 252 15.63 -0.91 14.61
CA CYS A 252 14.65 -1.96 14.36
C CYS A 252 15.02 -3.25 15.12
N ILE A 253 14.07 -3.76 15.87
CA ILE A 253 14.16 -5.04 16.59
C ILE A 253 13.34 -6.06 15.80
N GLU A 254 13.87 -7.29 15.63
CA GLU A 254 13.18 -8.33 14.87
C GLU A 254 11.83 -8.69 15.51
N SER A 255 10.83 -9.01 14.68
CA SER A 255 9.47 -9.31 15.11
C SER A 255 9.41 -10.46 16.11
N PRO A 256 8.83 -10.26 17.31
CA PRO A 256 8.60 -11.33 18.28
C PRO A 256 7.74 -12.46 17.69
N ARG A 257 6.72 -12.12 16.89
CA ARG A 257 5.86 -13.10 16.22
C ARG A 257 6.64 -14.01 15.26
N TRP A 258 7.56 -13.43 14.48
CA TRP A 258 8.41 -14.22 13.60
C TRP A 258 9.37 -15.11 14.37
N LEU A 259 9.96 -14.62 15.47
CA LEU A 259 10.86 -15.40 16.30
C LEU A 259 10.16 -16.62 16.93
N VAL A 260 8.92 -16.48 17.38
CA VAL A 260 8.08 -17.61 17.82
C VAL A 260 7.84 -18.59 16.67
N LYS A 261 7.50 -18.09 15.47
CA LYS A 261 7.27 -18.93 14.27
C LYS A 261 8.47 -19.81 13.93
N VAL A 262 9.69 -19.32 14.14
CA VAL A 262 10.95 -20.07 13.92
C VAL A 262 11.50 -20.75 15.18
N ASN A 263 10.65 -20.95 16.21
CA ASN A 263 10.95 -21.64 17.47
C ASN A 263 12.09 -21.01 18.31
N LYS A 264 12.27 -19.69 18.25
CA LYS A 264 13.25 -18.92 19.05
C LYS A 264 12.54 -18.17 20.19
N GLN A 265 11.95 -18.91 21.13
CA GLN A 265 11.11 -18.37 22.20
C GLN A 265 11.84 -17.36 23.10
N GLU A 266 13.06 -17.66 23.57
CA GLU A 266 13.82 -16.75 24.43
C GLU A 266 14.12 -15.42 23.73
N ALA A 267 14.50 -15.47 22.45
CA ALA A 267 14.73 -14.26 21.65
C ALA A 267 13.43 -13.47 21.45
N ALA A 268 12.29 -14.13 21.30
CA ALA A 268 10.98 -13.49 21.17
C ALA A 268 10.61 -12.72 22.44
N ILE A 269 10.76 -13.36 23.62
CA ILE A 269 10.50 -12.73 24.93
C ILE A 269 11.43 -11.52 25.15
N ASN A 270 12.73 -11.69 24.88
CA ASN A 270 13.71 -10.61 25.03
C ASN A 270 13.43 -9.43 24.09
N ASN A 271 13.03 -9.70 22.84
CA ASN A 271 12.68 -8.66 21.87
C ASN A 271 11.38 -7.96 22.27
N LEU A 272 10.38 -8.69 22.75
CA LEU A 272 9.13 -8.11 23.21
C LEU A 272 9.33 -7.24 24.45
N SER A 273 10.15 -7.71 25.42
CA SER A 273 10.55 -6.92 26.58
C SER A 273 11.20 -5.60 26.19
N LYS A 274 12.12 -5.60 25.21
CA LYS A 274 12.75 -4.38 24.68
C LYS A 274 11.72 -3.48 23.98
N LEU A 275 10.82 -4.04 23.19
CA LEU A 275 9.76 -3.29 22.49
C LEU A 275 8.74 -2.66 23.44
N ARG A 276 8.50 -3.28 24.60
CA ARG A 276 7.52 -2.82 25.61
C ARG A 276 8.15 -2.02 26.72
N HIS A 277 9.50 -2.01 26.83
CA HIS A 277 10.26 -1.45 27.98
C HIS A 277 9.79 -2.02 29.32
N LEU A 278 9.44 -3.29 29.34
CA LEU A 278 9.00 -4.02 30.52
C LEU A 278 9.92 -5.23 30.77
N PRO A 279 10.12 -5.65 32.03
CA PRO A 279 10.88 -6.87 32.35
C PRO A 279 10.29 -8.11 31.64
N THR A 280 11.13 -9.13 31.42
CA THR A 280 10.74 -10.37 30.72
C THR A 280 9.69 -11.20 31.49
N ASP A 281 9.64 -11.05 32.80
CA ASP A 281 8.69 -11.69 33.74
C ASP A 281 7.42 -10.89 33.99
N HIS A 282 7.29 -9.70 33.39
CA HIS A 282 6.12 -8.86 33.56
C HIS A 282 4.85 -9.53 32.98
N PRO A 283 3.71 -9.55 33.72
CA PRO A 283 2.47 -10.23 33.29
C PRO A 283 1.99 -9.82 31.90
N TYR A 284 2.14 -8.53 31.52
CA TYR A 284 1.78 -8.04 30.19
C TYR A 284 2.62 -8.67 29.07
N VAL A 285 3.93 -8.84 29.28
CA VAL A 285 4.85 -9.46 28.29
C VAL A 285 4.54 -10.95 28.15
N LEU A 286 4.32 -11.63 29.26
CA LEU A 286 3.97 -13.06 29.26
C LEU A 286 2.60 -13.29 28.62
N GLY A 287 1.61 -12.47 28.92
CA GLY A 287 0.30 -12.54 28.28
C GLY A 287 0.37 -12.34 26.76
N GLU A 288 1.09 -11.31 26.29
CA GLU A 288 1.25 -11.03 24.86
C GLU A 288 2.01 -12.18 24.13
N ILE A 289 3.00 -12.81 24.79
CA ILE A 289 3.69 -14.00 24.23
C ILE A 289 2.75 -15.21 24.18
N CYS A 290 1.89 -15.42 25.18
CA CYS A 290 0.88 -16.47 25.15
C CYS A 290 -0.09 -16.27 23.97
N ASP A 291 -0.63 -15.07 23.81
CA ASP A 291 -1.52 -14.73 22.68
C ASP A 291 -0.83 -14.97 21.31
N ILE A 292 0.46 -14.62 21.20
CA ILE A 292 1.25 -14.86 19.98
C ILE A 292 1.40 -16.37 19.75
N ASN A 293 1.72 -17.16 20.78
CA ASN A 293 1.87 -18.61 20.68
C ASN A 293 0.55 -19.27 20.26
N GLU A 294 -0.56 -18.93 20.89
CA GLU A 294 -1.88 -19.45 20.56
C GLU A 294 -2.27 -19.13 19.11
N SER A 295 -2.05 -17.88 18.70
CA SER A 295 -2.31 -17.46 17.32
C SER A 295 -1.46 -18.24 16.30
N ILE A 296 -0.18 -18.52 16.61
CA ILE A 296 0.73 -19.28 15.73
C ILE A 296 0.38 -20.77 15.74
N MET A 297 -0.02 -21.33 16.88
CA MET A 297 -0.50 -22.72 16.96
C MET A 297 -1.76 -22.90 16.12
N ALA A 298 -2.74 -22.03 16.27
CA ALA A 298 -3.95 -22.03 15.45
C ALA A 298 -3.62 -21.87 13.93
N GLU A 299 -2.65 -21.01 13.59
CA GLU A 299 -2.18 -20.88 12.20
C GLU A 299 -1.51 -22.19 11.71
N LYS A 300 -0.66 -22.83 12.53
CA LYS A 300 0.01 -24.10 12.18
C LYS A 300 -0.98 -25.25 12.02
N GLU A 301 -1.96 -25.36 12.89
CA GLU A 301 -3.02 -26.38 12.81
C GLU A 301 -3.86 -26.18 11.53
N ALA A 302 -4.28 -24.94 11.25
CA ALA A 302 -4.98 -24.62 10.02
C ALA A 302 -4.15 -24.94 8.77
N VAL A 303 -2.83 -24.68 8.79
CA VAL A 303 -1.90 -25.00 7.69
C VAL A 303 -1.61 -26.49 7.61
N HIS A 304 -1.50 -27.21 8.73
CA HIS A 304 -1.25 -28.66 8.73
C HIS A 304 -2.43 -29.41 8.09
N ASN A 305 -3.64 -28.94 8.32
CA ASN A 305 -4.84 -29.46 7.65
C ASN A 305 -4.91 -29.07 6.17
N SER A 306 -4.24 -28.00 5.74
CA SER A 306 -4.29 -27.50 4.37
C SER A 306 -3.17 -28.04 3.44
N GLY A 307 -2.11 -28.68 3.96
CA GLY A 307 -1.00 -29.19 3.17
C GLY A 307 -0.08 -28.08 2.56
N GLY A 308 0.74 -28.44 1.58
CA GLY A 308 1.71 -27.52 0.93
C GLY A 308 1.07 -26.42 0.05
N ILE A 309 1.89 -25.67 -0.68
CA ILE A 309 1.45 -24.55 -1.55
C ILE A 309 0.32 -24.96 -2.50
N ILE A 310 0.39 -26.17 -3.07
CA ILE A 310 -0.63 -26.71 -3.99
C ILE A 310 -1.98 -26.83 -3.27
N SER A 311 -1.98 -27.25 -2.00
CA SER A 311 -3.20 -27.35 -1.20
C SER A 311 -3.80 -25.98 -0.91
N LYS A 312 -2.98 -24.95 -0.64
CA LYS A 312 -3.46 -23.57 -0.48
C LYS A 312 -4.09 -23.02 -1.76
N PHE A 313 -3.54 -23.36 -2.91
CA PHE A 313 -4.18 -23.05 -4.20
C PHE A 313 -5.51 -23.79 -4.38
N LYS A 314 -5.58 -25.07 -4.01
CA LYS A 314 -6.84 -25.83 -4.04
C LYS A 314 -7.88 -25.24 -3.09
N GLU A 315 -7.49 -24.86 -1.87
CA GLU A 315 -8.35 -24.19 -0.91
C GLU A 315 -8.90 -22.87 -1.46
N LEU A 316 -8.03 -22.05 -2.07
CA LEU A 316 -8.41 -20.78 -2.69
C LEU A 316 -9.44 -20.97 -3.83
N LEU A 317 -9.33 -22.05 -4.61
CA LEU A 317 -10.19 -22.30 -5.77
C LEU A 317 -11.45 -23.09 -5.43
N LEU A 318 -11.39 -24.03 -4.48
CA LEU A 318 -12.47 -24.98 -4.20
C LEU A 318 -13.41 -24.50 -3.08
N ILE A 319 -12.87 -23.85 -2.03
CA ILE A 319 -13.71 -23.40 -0.92
C ILE A 319 -14.45 -22.11 -1.33
N LYS A 320 -15.79 -22.19 -1.40
CA LYS A 320 -16.66 -21.09 -1.86
C LYS A 320 -16.41 -19.79 -1.12
N SER A 321 -16.35 -19.80 0.21
CA SER A 321 -16.12 -18.62 1.04
C SER A 321 -14.77 -17.96 0.75
N VAL A 322 -13.68 -18.75 0.66
CA VAL A 322 -12.32 -18.26 0.37
C VAL A 322 -12.22 -17.71 -1.06
N ARG A 323 -12.81 -18.46 -2.02
CA ARG A 323 -12.86 -18.03 -3.43
C ARG A 323 -13.57 -16.69 -3.60
N TYR A 324 -14.70 -16.48 -2.94
CA TYR A 324 -15.43 -15.20 -3.00
C TYR A 324 -14.61 -14.05 -2.38
N ARG A 325 -13.97 -14.26 -1.24
CA ARG A 325 -13.09 -13.26 -0.62
C ARG A 325 -11.94 -12.89 -1.54
N PHE A 326 -11.34 -13.86 -2.21
CA PHE A 326 -10.23 -13.59 -3.10
C PHE A 326 -10.66 -12.93 -4.40
N PHE A 327 -11.51 -13.60 -5.20
CA PHE A 327 -11.83 -13.12 -6.55
C PHE A 327 -12.83 -11.96 -6.57
N LEU A 328 -13.90 -12.03 -5.77
CA LEU A 328 -14.95 -11.01 -5.80
C LEU A 328 -14.59 -9.77 -4.97
N ILE A 329 -13.74 -9.89 -3.96
CA ILE A 329 -13.38 -8.75 -3.12
C ILE A 329 -11.94 -8.32 -3.40
N SER A 330 -10.94 -9.14 -3.03
CA SER A 330 -9.54 -8.72 -3.03
C SER A 330 -9.01 -8.47 -4.45
N ALA A 331 -9.13 -9.43 -5.35
CA ALA A 331 -8.66 -9.31 -6.73
C ALA A 331 -9.44 -8.23 -7.50
N ALA A 332 -10.78 -8.20 -7.36
CA ALA A 332 -11.61 -7.18 -8.00
C ALA A 332 -11.25 -5.77 -7.53
N ALA A 333 -11.00 -5.57 -6.22
CA ALA A 333 -10.55 -4.28 -5.69
C ALA A 333 -9.22 -3.82 -6.31
N GLN A 334 -8.27 -4.76 -6.54
CA GLN A 334 -6.99 -4.44 -7.18
C GLN A 334 -7.18 -4.09 -8.66
N VAL A 335 -7.97 -4.85 -9.40
CA VAL A 335 -8.23 -4.57 -10.82
C VAL A 335 -8.93 -3.22 -10.96
N LEU A 336 -10.08 -3.04 -10.30
CA LEU A 336 -10.88 -1.82 -10.41
C LEU A 336 -10.12 -0.59 -9.91
N GLY A 337 -9.37 -0.74 -8.81
CA GLY A 337 -8.54 0.33 -8.28
C GLY A 337 -7.45 0.76 -9.27
N GLN A 338 -6.66 -0.16 -9.80
CA GLN A 338 -5.57 0.20 -10.72
C GLN A 338 -6.08 0.77 -12.05
N TRP A 339 -7.22 0.28 -12.56
CA TRP A 339 -7.83 0.77 -13.81
C TRP A 339 -8.80 1.92 -13.62
N SER A 340 -8.90 2.52 -12.42
CA SER A 340 -9.70 3.73 -12.16
C SER A 340 -9.09 5.03 -12.71
N GLY A 341 -7.89 4.97 -13.31
CA GLY A 341 -7.15 6.12 -13.82
C GLY A 341 -6.23 6.81 -12.80
N ALA A 342 -6.27 6.44 -11.53
CA ALA A 342 -5.45 7.07 -10.49
C ALA A 342 -3.95 6.89 -10.70
N ASN A 343 -3.54 5.69 -11.16
CA ASN A 343 -2.15 5.41 -11.49
C ASN A 343 -1.68 6.23 -12.70
N ALA A 344 -2.53 6.38 -13.72
CA ALA A 344 -2.29 7.23 -14.88
C ALA A 344 -2.06 8.69 -14.46
N ILE A 345 -2.93 9.23 -13.58
CA ILE A 345 -2.81 10.59 -13.06
C ILE A 345 -1.51 10.76 -12.25
N THR A 346 -1.05 9.74 -11.53
CA THR A 346 0.20 9.84 -10.75
C THR A 346 1.44 9.80 -11.65
N ILE A 347 1.52 8.83 -12.56
CA ILE A 347 2.72 8.61 -13.38
C ILE A 347 2.83 9.64 -14.51
N TYR A 348 1.70 10.03 -15.10
CA TYR A 348 1.66 10.94 -16.25
C TYR A 348 1.15 12.35 -15.89
N ALA A 349 1.20 12.73 -14.61
CA ALA A 349 0.72 14.03 -14.12
C ALA A 349 1.22 15.24 -14.94
N PRO A 350 2.53 15.37 -15.25
CA PRO A 350 3.01 16.51 -16.06
C PRO A 350 2.33 16.59 -17.43
N GLU A 351 2.12 15.45 -18.08
CA GLU A 351 1.49 15.38 -19.41
C GLU A 351 0.00 15.75 -19.33
N LEU A 352 -0.69 15.30 -18.28
CA LEU A 352 -2.11 15.63 -18.08
C LEU A 352 -2.31 17.12 -17.79
N PHE A 353 -1.40 17.75 -17.04
CA PHE A 353 -1.41 19.21 -16.89
C PHE A 353 -1.13 19.93 -18.19
N ALA A 354 -0.25 19.39 -19.05
CA ALA A 354 -0.04 19.93 -20.39
C ALA A 354 -1.31 19.83 -21.24
N PHE A 355 -2.05 18.70 -21.18
CA PHE A 355 -3.36 18.56 -21.85
C PHE A 355 -4.42 19.52 -21.30
N ALA A 356 -4.34 19.88 -20.03
CA ALA A 356 -5.19 20.91 -19.45
C ALA A 356 -4.82 22.35 -19.91
N GLY A 357 -3.80 22.52 -20.74
CA GLY A 357 -3.38 23.82 -21.27
C GLY A 357 -2.31 24.55 -20.45
N ILE A 358 -1.68 23.87 -19.47
CA ILE A 358 -0.55 24.40 -18.72
C ILE A 358 0.73 24.28 -19.56
N ARG A 359 1.62 25.27 -19.45
CA ARG A 359 2.84 25.34 -20.25
C ARG A 359 4.08 25.62 -19.41
N GLY A 360 5.23 25.24 -19.95
CA GLY A 360 6.54 25.57 -19.40
C GLY A 360 6.78 25.05 -17.99
N GLU A 361 7.43 25.87 -17.16
CA GLU A 361 7.77 25.52 -15.78
C GLU A 361 6.56 25.29 -14.87
N GLU A 362 5.40 25.85 -15.22
CA GLU A 362 4.18 25.70 -14.44
C GLU A 362 3.68 24.25 -14.39
N ILE A 363 3.97 23.43 -15.40
CA ILE A 363 3.62 22.01 -15.43
C ILE A 363 4.19 21.28 -14.20
N MET A 364 5.48 21.44 -13.95
CA MET A 364 6.15 20.79 -12.81
C MET A 364 5.67 21.36 -11.48
N LYS A 365 5.40 22.66 -11.41
CA LYS A 365 4.83 23.31 -10.22
C LYS A 365 3.44 22.76 -9.90
N MET A 366 2.54 22.62 -10.89
CA MET A 366 1.20 22.06 -10.69
C MET A 366 1.26 20.57 -10.31
N THR A 367 2.23 19.84 -10.87
CA THR A 367 2.50 18.45 -10.46
C THR A 367 2.93 18.37 -8.99
N ALA A 368 3.79 19.28 -8.53
CA ALA A 368 4.19 19.33 -7.12
C ALA A 368 3.00 19.63 -6.19
N VAL A 369 2.11 20.55 -6.60
CA VAL A 369 0.85 20.83 -5.85
C VAL A 369 -0.04 19.59 -5.79
N LEU A 370 -0.14 18.78 -6.86
CA LEU A 370 -0.87 17.50 -6.82
C LEU A 370 -0.31 16.56 -5.74
N GLY A 371 1.00 16.52 -5.57
CA GLY A 371 1.65 15.77 -4.49
C GLY A 371 1.18 16.22 -3.11
N VAL A 372 1.12 17.54 -2.86
CA VAL A 372 0.62 18.10 -1.58
C VAL A 372 -0.84 17.72 -1.35
N VAL A 373 -1.69 17.87 -2.35
CA VAL A 373 -3.13 17.54 -2.25
C VAL A 373 -3.32 16.07 -1.90
N LYS A 374 -2.60 15.17 -2.59
CA LYS A 374 -2.65 13.72 -2.31
C LYS A 374 -2.15 13.40 -0.91
N PHE A 375 -1.06 14.02 -0.46
CA PHE A 375 -0.51 13.83 0.87
C PHE A 375 -1.50 14.24 1.96
N CYS A 376 -2.01 15.47 1.90
CA CYS A 376 -2.98 15.97 2.87
C CYS A 376 -4.25 15.12 2.91
N SER A 377 -4.79 14.75 1.74
CA SER A 377 -6.01 13.95 1.66
C SER A 377 -5.80 12.50 2.11
N ALA A 378 -4.61 11.92 1.92
CA ALA A 378 -4.30 10.58 2.42
C ALA A 378 -4.31 10.52 3.95
N TYR A 379 -3.66 11.47 4.61
CA TYR A 379 -3.69 11.55 6.08
C TYR A 379 -5.07 11.92 6.61
N PHE A 380 -5.79 12.83 5.96
CA PHE A 380 -7.17 13.14 6.32
C PHE A 380 -8.07 11.89 6.25
N SER A 381 -7.95 11.10 5.17
CA SER A 381 -8.69 9.85 5.03
C SER A 381 -8.30 8.82 6.09
N ALA A 382 -7.00 8.67 6.36
CA ALA A 382 -6.47 7.69 7.28
C ALA A 382 -6.93 7.94 8.73
N PHE A 383 -6.92 9.20 9.17
CA PHE A 383 -7.23 9.54 10.55
C PHE A 383 -8.72 9.83 10.80
N PHE A 384 -9.45 10.32 9.81
CA PHE A 384 -10.83 10.76 10.02
C PHE A 384 -11.87 9.92 9.27
N LEU A 385 -11.61 9.61 7.99
CA LEU A 385 -12.66 9.09 7.14
C LEU A 385 -12.93 7.60 7.37
N ILE A 386 -11.87 6.78 7.44
CA ILE A 386 -11.96 5.32 7.48
C ILE A 386 -12.56 4.84 8.79
N ASP A 387 -12.13 5.43 9.92
CA ASP A 387 -12.60 5.01 11.24
C ASP A 387 -13.99 5.58 11.56
N PHE A 388 -14.34 6.76 11.01
CA PHE A 388 -15.63 7.40 11.26
C PHE A 388 -16.75 6.85 10.36
N LEU A 389 -16.50 6.67 9.06
CA LEU A 389 -17.52 6.25 8.09
C LEU A 389 -17.56 4.74 7.83
N GLY A 390 -16.47 4.02 8.16
CA GLY A 390 -16.26 2.63 7.76
C GLY A 390 -15.68 2.49 6.34
N ARG A 391 -15.19 1.29 6.04
CA ARG A 391 -14.43 1.01 4.79
C ARG A 391 -15.31 1.16 3.55
N ARG A 392 -16.54 0.67 3.61
CA ARG A 392 -17.47 0.68 2.47
C ARG A 392 -17.91 2.09 2.08
N LYS A 393 -18.31 2.92 3.06
CA LYS A 393 -18.77 4.30 2.79
C LYS A 393 -17.63 5.19 2.32
N ALA A 394 -16.44 5.06 2.93
CA ALA A 394 -15.25 5.78 2.49
C ALA A 394 -14.91 5.47 1.03
N LEU A 395 -14.99 4.18 0.62
CA LEU A 395 -14.78 3.79 -0.76
C LEU A 395 -15.79 4.44 -1.73
N TYR A 396 -17.09 4.43 -1.38
CA TYR A 396 -18.11 5.08 -2.22
C TYR A 396 -17.84 6.56 -2.43
N ILE A 397 -17.54 7.29 -1.36
CA ILE A 397 -17.24 8.73 -1.42
C ILE A 397 -16.03 8.95 -2.33
N GLY A 398 -14.97 8.16 -2.14
CA GLY A 398 -13.76 8.27 -2.96
C GLY A 398 -14.02 8.00 -4.44
N ILE A 399 -14.76 6.94 -4.79
CA ILE A 399 -15.11 6.61 -6.18
C ILE A 399 -15.99 7.71 -6.80
N MET A 400 -16.98 8.23 -6.07
CA MET A 400 -17.86 9.28 -6.59
C MET A 400 -17.11 10.59 -6.88
N ILE A 401 -16.22 11.00 -5.96
CA ILE A 401 -15.37 12.17 -6.15
C ILE A 401 -14.48 11.98 -7.38
N GLN A 402 -13.84 10.82 -7.50
CA GLN A 402 -12.96 10.52 -8.62
C GLN A 402 -13.71 10.44 -9.94
N LEU A 403 -14.88 9.79 -9.96
CA LEU A 403 -15.73 9.65 -11.15
C LEU A 403 -16.14 11.01 -11.71
N VAL A 404 -16.72 11.88 -10.88
CA VAL A 404 -17.16 13.21 -11.30
C VAL A 404 -15.99 14.03 -11.83
N SER A 405 -14.85 13.97 -11.16
CA SER A 405 -13.66 14.72 -11.53
C SER A 405 -13.05 14.26 -12.86
N ILE A 406 -12.92 12.95 -13.07
CA ILE A 406 -12.38 12.40 -14.32
C ILE A 406 -13.38 12.58 -15.47
N LEU A 407 -14.69 12.49 -15.20
CA LEU A 407 -15.70 12.78 -16.20
C LEU A 407 -15.63 14.23 -16.68
N TYR A 408 -15.48 15.20 -15.76
CA TYR A 408 -15.27 16.58 -16.13
C TYR A 408 -14.01 16.76 -17.00
N PHE A 409 -12.92 16.13 -16.63
CA PHE A 409 -11.67 16.19 -17.40
C PHE A 409 -11.82 15.58 -18.79
N ALA A 410 -12.53 14.46 -18.93
CA ALA A 410 -12.84 13.82 -20.20
C ALA A 410 -13.68 14.74 -21.12
N ILE A 411 -14.71 15.37 -20.56
CA ILE A 411 -15.58 16.32 -21.28
C ILE A 411 -14.75 17.54 -21.72
N PHE A 412 -13.90 18.09 -20.84
CA PHE A 412 -13.03 19.21 -21.17
C PHE A 412 -12.14 18.89 -22.38
N LEU A 413 -11.48 17.74 -22.39
CA LEU A 413 -10.63 17.32 -23.51
C LEU A 413 -11.42 17.11 -24.81
N THR A 414 -12.69 16.74 -24.72
CA THR A 414 -13.58 16.57 -25.88
C THR A 414 -14.00 17.91 -26.46
N VAL A 415 -14.32 18.89 -25.60
CA VAL A 415 -14.86 20.19 -26.00
C VAL A 415 -13.75 21.16 -26.40
N VAL A 416 -12.58 21.05 -25.79
CA VAL A 416 -11.42 21.95 -26.02
C VAL A 416 -10.18 21.14 -26.40
N PRO A 417 -10.20 20.38 -27.51
CA PRO A 417 -9.07 19.54 -27.89
C PRO A 417 -7.79 20.34 -28.18
N GLN A 418 -7.95 21.59 -28.63
CA GLN A 418 -6.84 22.50 -28.88
C GLN A 418 -6.02 22.84 -27.62
N ALA A 419 -6.56 22.68 -26.41
CA ALA A 419 -5.80 22.91 -25.18
C ALA A 419 -4.56 22.01 -25.06
N ALA A 420 -4.57 20.86 -25.72
CA ALA A 420 -3.44 19.94 -25.75
C ALA A 420 -2.29 20.38 -26.68
N HIS A 421 -2.53 21.33 -27.62
CA HIS A 421 -1.53 21.82 -28.56
C HIS A 421 -0.74 22.99 -27.97
N GLU A 422 0.60 23.00 -28.14
CA GLU A 422 1.48 23.98 -27.51
C GLU A 422 1.20 25.43 -27.92
N ASP A 423 0.82 25.66 -29.17
CA ASP A 423 0.60 27.00 -29.77
C ASP A 423 -0.86 27.49 -29.63
N ALA A 424 -1.73 26.77 -28.92
CA ALA A 424 -3.14 27.10 -28.85
C ALA A 424 -3.40 28.36 -27.99
N ILE A 425 -4.06 29.34 -28.58
CA ILE A 425 -4.58 30.51 -27.87
C ILE A 425 -5.98 30.20 -27.39
N LEU A 426 -6.15 30.05 -26.08
CA LEU A 426 -7.44 29.77 -25.48
C LEU A 426 -8.25 31.06 -25.29
N THR A 427 -9.54 31.01 -25.58
CA THR A 427 -10.48 32.08 -25.23
C THR A 427 -10.63 32.20 -23.70
N THR A 428 -11.13 33.34 -23.22
CA THR A 428 -11.33 33.56 -21.78
C THR A 428 -12.18 32.46 -21.13
N SER A 429 -13.26 32.01 -21.79
CA SER A 429 -14.09 30.91 -21.32
C SER A 429 -13.36 29.57 -21.27
N GLN A 430 -12.56 29.26 -22.31
CA GLN A 430 -11.74 28.05 -22.37
C GLN A 430 -10.64 28.07 -21.30
N ASN A 431 -10.08 29.22 -20.97
CA ASN A 431 -9.08 29.37 -19.91
C ASN A 431 -9.71 29.12 -18.52
N HIS A 432 -10.95 29.56 -18.28
CA HIS A 432 -11.67 29.19 -17.06
C HIS A 432 -11.96 27.68 -16.98
N ALA A 433 -12.36 27.08 -18.09
CA ALA A 433 -12.56 25.62 -18.16
C ALA A 433 -11.26 24.83 -17.94
N SER A 434 -10.13 25.31 -18.48
CA SER A 434 -8.79 24.76 -18.22
C SER A 434 -8.41 24.77 -16.73
N LYS A 435 -8.65 25.89 -16.05
CA LYS A 435 -8.42 25.98 -14.59
C LYS A 435 -9.32 25.00 -13.81
N ALA A 436 -10.56 24.83 -14.22
CA ALA A 436 -11.46 23.83 -13.62
C ALA A 436 -10.99 22.39 -13.92
N ALA A 437 -10.43 22.12 -15.11
CA ALA A 437 -9.85 20.82 -15.46
C ALA A 437 -8.62 20.48 -14.58
N MET A 438 -7.77 21.49 -14.30
CA MET A 438 -6.69 21.31 -13.31
C MET A 438 -7.22 20.98 -11.91
N ALA A 439 -8.24 21.71 -11.46
CA ALA A 439 -8.87 21.42 -10.17
C ALA A 439 -9.48 20.01 -10.13
N ALA A 440 -10.05 19.55 -11.24
CA ALA A 440 -10.58 18.19 -11.37
C ALA A 440 -9.49 17.12 -11.21
N LEU A 441 -8.28 17.33 -11.75
CA LEU A 441 -7.16 16.41 -11.53
C LEU A 441 -6.76 16.33 -10.05
N TYR A 442 -6.74 17.46 -9.33
CA TYR A 442 -6.48 17.47 -7.88
C TYR A 442 -7.58 16.75 -7.10
N ILE A 443 -8.84 17.04 -7.40
CA ILE A 443 -9.98 16.41 -6.74
C ILE A 443 -10.03 14.91 -7.04
N SER A 444 -9.66 14.47 -8.24
CA SER A 444 -9.51 13.05 -8.55
C SER A 444 -8.42 12.38 -7.70
N GLY A 445 -7.28 13.07 -7.50
CA GLY A 445 -6.24 12.60 -6.58
C GLY A 445 -6.73 12.44 -5.13
N MET A 446 -7.56 13.36 -4.64
CA MET A 446 -8.24 13.24 -3.34
C MET A 446 -9.19 12.04 -3.30
N GLY A 447 -10.02 11.87 -4.33
CA GLY A 447 -10.96 10.75 -4.42
C GLY A 447 -10.26 9.39 -4.34
N TRP A 448 -9.12 9.25 -5.02
CA TRP A 448 -8.30 8.05 -4.95
C TRP A 448 -7.78 7.76 -3.53
N THR A 449 -7.17 8.75 -2.88
CA THR A 449 -6.58 8.57 -1.55
C THR A 449 -7.64 8.31 -0.48
N MET A 450 -8.84 8.87 -0.61
CA MET A 450 -9.97 8.65 0.28
C MET A 450 -10.66 7.30 0.06
N GLY A 451 -10.63 6.78 -1.17
CA GLY A 451 -11.34 5.57 -1.57
C GLY A 451 -10.43 4.34 -1.67
N PHE A 452 -10.08 3.98 -2.89
CA PHE A 452 -9.38 2.74 -3.20
C PHE A 452 -8.06 2.57 -2.49
N ASN A 453 -7.24 3.62 -2.37
CA ASN A 453 -5.90 3.51 -1.82
C ASN A 453 -5.87 2.85 -0.44
N SER A 454 -6.74 3.27 0.46
CA SER A 454 -6.76 2.75 1.84
C SER A 454 -7.49 1.41 1.92
N VAL A 455 -8.61 1.27 1.21
CA VAL A 455 -9.49 0.12 1.33
C VAL A 455 -8.90 -1.13 0.69
N GLN A 456 -8.22 -1.02 -0.45
CA GLN A 456 -7.69 -2.18 -1.17
C GLN A 456 -6.65 -2.99 -0.37
N TYR A 457 -5.82 -2.33 0.45
CA TYR A 457 -4.83 -3.00 1.29
C TYR A 457 -5.46 -3.60 2.55
N LEU A 458 -6.41 -2.88 3.17
CA LEU A 458 -7.12 -3.34 4.35
C LEU A 458 -7.95 -4.60 4.06
N LEU A 459 -8.67 -4.62 2.94
CA LEU A 459 -9.45 -5.79 2.53
C LEU A 459 -8.57 -7.04 2.44
N GLY A 460 -7.35 -6.94 1.88
CA GLY A 460 -6.42 -8.05 1.78
C GLY A 460 -5.96 -8.62 3.12
N SER A 461 -5.96 -7.83 4.19
CA SER A 461 -5.51 -8.25 5.53
C SER A 461 -6.65 -8.68 6.47
N GLU A 462 -7.86 -8.11 6.31
CA GLU A 462 -8.96 -8.28 7.27
C GLU A 462 -9.91 -9.44 6.92
N ILE A 463 -10.05 -9.82 5.63
CA ILE A 463 -11.11 -10.74 5.20
C ILE A 463 -10.74 -12.22 5.17
N PHE A 464 -9.45 -12.58 5.18
CA PHE A 464 -9.03 -13.97 5.01
C PHE A 464 -8.91 -14.75 6.32
N PRO A 465 -9.30 -16.05 6.33
CA PRO A 465 -9.03 -16.95 7.42
C PRO A 465 -7.53 -17.08 7.72
N LEU A 466 -7.18 -17.36 8.98
CA LEU A 466 -5.78 -17.37 9.45
C LEU A 466 -4.85 -18.29 8.62
N GLY A 467 -5.30 -19.50 8.27
CA GLY A 467 -4.47 -20.49 7.57
C GLY A 467 -4.02 -20.09 6.17
N ILE A 468 -4.82 -19.28 5.46
CA ILE A 468 -4.54 -18.89 4.08
C ILE A 468 -4.19 -17.39 3.93
N ARG A 469 -4.32 -16.60 5.01
CA ARG A 469 -4.20 -15.12 4.97
C ARG A 469 -2.92 -14.62 4.33
N SER A 470 -1.76 -15.07 4.80
CA SER A 470 -0.46 -14.61 4.29
C SER A 470 -0.26 -14.99 2.82
N PHE A 471 -0.72 -16.15 2.41
CA PHE A 471 -0.66 -16.60 1.01
C PHE A 471 -1.59 -15.76 0.13
N ALA A 472 -2.85 -15.58 0.54
CA ALA A 472 -3.84 -14.79 -0.20
C ALA A 472 -3.43 -13.31 -0.30
N GLN A 473 -2.87 -12.73 0.78
CA GLN A 473 -2.35 -11.36 0.77
C GLN A 473 -1.16 -11.21 -0.17
N GLY A 474 -0.21 -12.15 -0.16
CA GLY A 474 0.92 -12.13 -1.09
C GLY A 474 0.46 -12.22 -2.53
N LEU A 475 -0.49 -13.11 -2.85
CA LEU A 475 -1.05 -13.22 -4.19
C LEU A 475 -1.84 -11.97 -4.60
N THR A 476 -2.52 -11.31 -3.66
CA THR A 476 -3.16 -10.01 -3.88
C THR A 476 -2.14 -8.94 -4.28
N MET A 477 -0.95 -8.93 -3.67
CA MET A 477 0.12 -7.99 -4.04
C MET A 477 0.71 -8.30 -5.42
N VAL A 478 0.84 -9.57 -5.78
CA VAL A 478 1.21 -9.96 -7.15
C VAL A 478 0.21 -9.40 -8.17
N LEU A 479 -1.09 -9.56 -7.91
CA LEU A 479 -2.15 -9.00 -8.76
C LEU A 479 -2.12 -7.45 -8.78
N HIS A 480 -1.87 -6.81 -7.64
CA HIS A 480 -1.71 -5.37 -7.56
C HIS A 480 -0.65 -4.87 -8.54
N PHE A 481 0.58 -5.38 -8.44
CA PHE A 481 1.66 -4.92 -9.30
C PHE A 481 1.50 -5.37 -10.75
N ALA A 482 0.90 -6.54 -11.02
CA ALA A 482 0.58 -6.97 -12.38
C ALA A 482 -0.43 -6.02 -13.06
N ASN A 483 -1.48 -5.58 -12.35
CA ASN A 483 -2.43 -4.60 -12.86
C ASN A 483 -1.80 -3.20 -13.00
N GLN A 484 -0.93 -2.80 -12.06
CA GLN A 484 -0.19 -1.56 -12.14
C GLN A 484 0.76 -1.56 -13.36
N TYR A 485 1.44 -2.68 -13.63
CA TYR A 485 2.22 -2.88 -14.85
C TYR A 485 1.36 -2.73 -16.10
N GLY A 486 0.24 -3.46 -16.16
CA GLY A 486 -0.69 -3.41 -17.30
C GLY A 486 -1.19 -1.99 -17.57
N ASN A 487 -1.61 -1.28 -16.53
CA ASN A 487 -2.07 0.12 -16.62
C ASN A 487 -0.94 1.05 -17.10
N SER A 488 0.24 1.01 -16.48
CA SER A 488 1.37 1.86 -16.86
C SER A 488 1.84 1.61 -18.31
N LYS A 489 1.71 0.37 -18.78
CA LYS A 489 2.03 -0.02 -20.15
C LYS A 489 0.97 0.41 -21.16
N ALA A 490 -0.30 0.35 -20.79
CA ALA A 490 -1.41 0.62 -21.70
C ALA A 490 -1.67 2.14 -21.87
N VAL A 491 -1.56 2.94 -20.79
CA VAL A 491 -1.99 4.34 -20.79
C VAL A 491 -1.40 5.19 -21.91
N PRO A 492 -0.09 5.21 -22.20
CA PRO A 492 0.45 6.03 -23.28
C PRO A 492 -0.14 5.67 -24.66
N LYS A 493 -0.35 4.38 -24.91
CA LYS A 493 -1.00 3.92 -26.15
C LYS A 493 -2.48 4.25 -26.19
N MET A 494 -3.17 4.14 -25.06
CA MET A 494 -4.59 4.52 -24.98
C MET A 494 -4.79 6.01 -25.26
N LEU A 495 -3.89 6.88 -24.75
CA LEU A 495 -3.95 8.31 -25.01
C LEU A 495 -3.86 8.60 -26.51
N ILE A 496 -2.96 7.94 -27.24
CA ILE A 496 -2.83 8.11 -28.69
C ILE A 496 -4.04 7.50 -29.43
N ALA A 497 -4.33 6.24 -29.19
CA ALA A 497 -5.35 5.49 -29.95
C ALA A 497 -6.79 6.00 -29.71
N MET A 498 -7.05 6.63 -28.57
CA MET A 498 -8.36 7.11 -28.16
C MET A 498 -8.43 8.66 -28.10
N ASN A 499 -7.59 9.35 -28.85
CA ASN A 499 -7.57 10.83 -28.96
C ASN A 499 -7.54 11.56 -27.61
N ASN A 500 -6.73 11.08 -26.67
CA ASN A 500 -6.59 11.56 -25.29
C ASN A 500 -7.88 11.41 -24.45
N TYR A 501 -9.00 11.99 -24.87
CA TYR A 501 -10.26 11.99 -24.11
C TYR A 501 -10.86 10.60 -23.90
N GLY A 502 -10.75 9.70 -24.88
CA GLY A 502 -11.35 8.36 -24.84
C GLY A 502 -10.76 7.49 -23.70
N ALA A 503 -9.49 7.64 -23.37
CA ALA A 503 -8.86 6.96 -22.24
C ALA A 503 -9.54 7.35 -20.91
N PHE A 504 -9.94 8.61 -20.74
CA PHE A 504 -10.61 9.07 -19.52
C PHE A 504 -12.07 8.59 -19.46
N TYR A 505 -12.79 8.49 -20.59
CA TYR A 505 -14.10 7.84 -20.62
C TYR A 505 -14.02 6.36 -20.27
N PHE A 506 -12.96 5.65 -20.69
CA PHE A 506 -12.72 4.30 -20.25
C PHE A 506 -12.56 4.21 -18.72
N PHE A 507 -11.78 5.09 -18.10
CA PHE A 507 -11.63 5.13 -16.64
C PHE A 507 -12.96 5.45 -15.93
N VAL A 508 -13.78 6.33 -16.48
CA VAL A 508 -15.14 6.60 -15.99
C VAL A 508 -16.00 5.33 -16.04
N GLY A 509 -15.95 4.58 -17.14
CA GLY A 509 -16.63 3.29 -17.27
C GLY A 509 -16.21 2.28 -16.19
N VAL A 510 -14.91 2.16 -15.94
CA VAL A 510 -14.37 1.29 -14.87
C VAL A 510 -14.88 1.73 -13.49
N MET A 511 -14.95 3.04 -13.22
CA MET A 511 -15.45 3.54 -11.94
C MET A 511 -16.96 3.30 -11.76
N LEU A 512 -17.75 3.37 -12.83
CA LEU A 512 -19.17 2.97 -12.80
C LEU A 512 -19.30 1.49 -12.44
N ILE A 513 -18.50 0.62 -13.06
CA ILE A 513 -18.44 -0.80 -12.70
C ILE A 513 -18.01 -0.98 -11.24
N ALA A 514 -17.07 -0.18 -10.75
CA ALA A 514 -16.61 -0.23 -9.36
C ALA A 514 -17.72 0.15 -8.35
N ILE A 515 -18.61 1.09 -8.69
CA ILE A 515 -19.78 1.44 -7.86
C ILE A 515 -20.72 0.23 -7.76
N PHE A 516 -21.07 -0.39 -8.91
CA PHE A 516 -21.89 -1.60 -8.92
C PHE A 516 -21.24 -2.74 -8.17
N TRP A 517 -19.93 -2.97 -8.37
CA TRP A 517 -19.18 -3.97 -7.64
C TRP A 517 -19.22 -3.74 -6.13
N ALA A 518 -18.97 -2.53 -5.67
CA ALA A 518 -19.01 -2.21 -4.25
C ALA A 518 -20.42 -2.38 -3.65
N TRP A 519 -21.48 -2.11 -4.44
CA TRP A 519 -22.86 -2.30 -4.02
C TRP A 519 -23.20 -3.76 -3.76
N PHE A 520 -22.86 -4.65 -4.70
CA PHE A 520 -23.27 -6.04 -4.64
C PHE A 520 -22.33 -6.93 -3.81
N PHE A 521 -21.01 -6.66 -3.83
CA PHE A 521 -20.03 -7.57 -3.30
C PHE A 521 -19.33 -7.09 -2.04
N LEU A 522 -19.17 -5.77 -1.83
CA LEU A 522 -18.38 -5.28 -0.70
C LEU A 522 -19.22 -5.18 0.57
N PRO A 523 -18.99 -6.07 1.58
CA PRO A 523 -19.58 -5.93 2.90
C PRO A 523 -18.86 -4.85 3.71
N GLU A 524 -19.48 -4.35 4.79
CA GLU A 524 -18.75 -3.58 5.78
C GLU A 524 -17.96 -4.54 6.69
N VAL A 525 -16.64 -4.35 6.74
CA VAL A 525 -15.72 -5.23 7.47
C VAL A 525 -15.23 -4.64 8.80
N SER A 526 -15.53 -3.35 9.05
CA SER A 526 -15.07 -2.64 10.23
C SER A 526 -15.59 -3.29 11.51
N GLY A 527 -14.68 -3.63 12.44
CA GLY A 527 -15.05 -4.11 13.78
C GLY A 527 -15.71 -5.50 13.84
N ARG A 528 -15.60 -6.32 12.78
CA ARG A 528 -16.16 -7.68 12.74
C ARG A 528 -15.16 -8.76 13.13
N SER A 529 -15.65 -9.81 13.79
CA SER A 529 -14.88 -11.02 14.02
C SER A 529 -14.76 -11.86 12.73
N LEU A 530 -13.75 -12.73 12.66
CA LEU A 530 -13.53 -13.60 11.50
C LEU A 530 -14.67 -14.60 11.29
N GLU A 531 -15.28 -15.08 12.39
CA GLU A 531 -16.41 -16.00 12.38
C GLU A 531 -17.63 -15.35 11.72
N SER A 532 -17.93 -14.09 12.09
CA SER A 532 -19.03 -13.33 11.47
C SER A 532 -18.82 -13.06 9.98
N MET A 533 -17.57 -13.07 9.53
CA MET A 533 -17.22 -12.98 8.11
C MET A 533 -17.55 -14.25 7.36
N ASP A 534 -17.36 -15.45 7.98
CA ASP A 534 -17.70 -16.70 7.32
C ASP A 534 -19.21 -16.80 7.02
N ASP A 535 -20.04 -16.36 7.93
CA ASP A 535 -21.50 -16.31 7.73
C ASP A 535 -21.91 -15.43 6.54
N ILE A 536 -21.27 -14.26 6.39
CA ILE A 536 -21.54 -13.35 5.28
C ILE A 536 -21.13 -13.97 3.94
N PHE A 537 -19.94 -14.58 3.88
CA PHE A 537 -19.41 -15.12 2.62
C PHE A 537 -20.02 -16.49 2.23
N ASN A 538 -20.77 -17.11 3.10
CA ASN A 538 -21.61 -18.27 2.78
C ASN A 538 -22.93 -17.89 2.11
N LEU A 539 -23.34 -16.63 2.18
CA LEU A 539 -24.52 -16.12 1.48
C LEU A 539 -24.37 -16.21 -0.05
N PRO A 540 -25.47 -16.15 -0.81
CA PRO A 540 -25.43 -15.92 -2.25
C PRO A 540 -24.66 -14.63 -2.58
N TRP A 541 -23.86 -14.64 -3.67
CA TRP A 541 -22.97 -13.54 -4.05
C TRP A 541 -23.67 -12.17 -4.13
N TYR A 542 -24.92 -12.11 -4.57
CA TYR A 542 -25.72 -10.87 -4.73
C TYR A 542 -26.24 -10.30 -3.41
N LEU A 543 -26.17 -11.06 -2.30
CA LEU A 543 -26.59 -10.63 -0.96
C LEU A 543 -25.42 -10.21 -0.07
N ILE A 544 -24.19 -10.56 -0.41
CA ILE A 544 -23.00 -10.32 0.41
C ILE A 544 -22.85 -8.83 0.78
N GLY A 545 -22.89 -7.95 -0.21
CA GLY A 545 -22.76 -6.51 0.02
C GLY A 545 -23.93 -5.91 0.77
N ARG A 546 -25.17 -6.31 0.43
CA ARG A 546 -26.40 -5.74 1.01
C ARG A 546 -26.60 -6.19 2.46
N ARG A 547 -26.66 -7.50 2.72
CA ARG A 547 -26.83 -8.03 4.09
C ARG A 547 -25.59 -7.78 4.97
N GLY A 548 -24.41 -7.80 4.39
CA GLY A 548 -23.20 -7.43 5.10
C GLY A 548 -23.20 -5.97 5.61
N ALA A 549 -23.99 -5.08 5.00
CA ALA A 549 -24.19 -3.72 5.51
C ALA A 549 -25.28 -3.61 6.57
N GLU A 550 -26.33 -4.45 6.50
CA GLU A 550 -27.48 -4.46 7.43
C GLU A 550 -27.12 -5.06 8.79
N LEU A 551 -26.33 -6.13 8.82
CA LEU A 551 -25.87 -6.80 10.04
C LEU A 551 -24.91 -5.95 10.91
N TYR A 552 -24.49 -4.78 10.43
CA TYR A 552 -23.67 -3.82 11.17
C TYR A 552 -24.50 -2.85 12.04
N LYS A 553 -25.80 -2.75 11.79
CA LYS A 553 -26.74 -1.97 12.61
C LYS A 553 -27.20 -2.74 13.83
#